data_513a1d4e212022490b44d70af5dc7a7d
#
_entry.id   513a1d4e212022490b44d70af5dc7a7d
#
_cell.length_a   1.000
_cell.length_b   1.000
_cell.length_c   1.000
_cell.angle_alpha   90.00
_cell.angle_beta   90.00
_cell.angle_gamma   90.00
#
_symmetry.space_group_name_H-M   'P 1'
#
loop_
_entity.id
_entity.type
_entity.pdbx_description
1 polymer ?
#
loop_
_entity_poly.entity_id
_entity_poly.type
_entity_poly.pdbx_seq_one_letter_code
_entity_poly.pdbx_strand_id
1 'polypeptide(L)'
;MSDTPNNGHCQQNLRRVVISSLIGAVIEWYDFFLYGVVAGIVFNKIYFPDFDPTVGTVLAFATFAVGFVARPLGGIVFGHFGDKLGRKKMLVLTLEIMGVATVGIGLVPSYETIGIWAPILLVLCRLAQGIGIGGEWGGAVLMAFESAPPHKRAFYGSLPQVGLALGLMLASGVIGLLSFFLSDEAFLAWGWRVAFILSAILVGVGAYIRISVQETQDFSSAKKKTEQVKYPILAAFKHYPRTPTACVGARFVEGIAFNVFGVFSLTYLTNSCGLDKTVSLFVIVGAAAVMAVAIPFWGMRADSWGRARIFGIAAILLGITAYPTFWVLHNFSHNVPLVFLAIALPFGIIYGAAYATMSSLFSGSFEPTVRYSAVSFIYQFSGIFASGLTPMIATMLVSSNDGQPWYLCGYLLVAAVISSLSTIWITRLQGKEELPHEPETSAR
;
A
#
# COMPACT_ATOMS: atom_id res chain seq x y z
N MET A 1 -41.89 -25.00 8.79
CA MET A 1 -41.67 -23.93 7.81
C MET A 1 -40.29 -23.38 8.12
N SER A 2 -39.31 -23.78 7.34
CA SER A 2 -37.91 -23.41 7.49
C SER A 2 -37.68 -22.06 6.84
N ASP A 3 -37.38 -21.03 7.65
CA ASP A 3 -36.92 -19.73 7.17
C ASP A 3 -35.56 -19.92 6.48
N THR A 4 -35.56 -20.00 5.15
CA THR A 4 -34.34 -19.81 4.36
C THR A 4 -33.87 -18.38 4.53
N PRO A 5 -32.64 -18.15 5.06
CA PRO A 5 -32.12 -16.79 5.17
C PRO A 5 -32.10 -16.17 3.77
N ASN A 6 -32.66 -14.96 3.68
CA ASN A 6 -32.82 -14.21 2.44
C ASN A 6 -31.46 -13.90 1.79
N ASN A 7 -30.98 -14.79 0.93
CA ASN A 7 -29.68 -14.72 0.24
C ASN A 7 -29.44 -13.38 -0.48
N GLY A 8 -30.52 -12.68 -0.86
CA GLY A 8 -30.45 -11.37 -1.51
C GLY A 8 -29.94 -10.26 -0.61
N HIS A 9 -30.36 -10.21 0.66
CA HIS A 9 -29.89 -9.19 1.61
C HIS A 9 -28.43 -9.39 2.02
N CYS A 10 -27.96 -10.63 2.17
CA CYS A 10 -26.59 -10.93 2.50
C CYS A 10 -25.62 -10.53 1.36
N GLN A 11 -25.96 -10.86 0.11
CA GLN A 11 -25.15 -10.45 -1.06
C GLN A 11 -25.16 -8.93 -1.28
N GLN A 12 -26.28 -8.25 -1.02
CA GLN A 12 -26.38 -6.80 -1.17
C GLN A 12 -25.53 -6.06 -0.13
N ASN A 13 -25.47 -6.57 1.09
CA ASN A 13 -24.60 -6.04 2.16
C ASN A 13 -23.13 -6.26 1.84
N LEU A 14 -22.73 -7.45 1.38
CA LEU A 14 -21.35 -7.74 0.98
C LEU A 14 -20.87 -6.81 -0.15
N ARG A 15 -21.70 -6.60 -1.18
CA ARG A 15 -21.37 -5.67 -2.29
C ARG A 15 -21.16 -4.24 -1.80
N ARG A 16 -22.01 -3.73 -0.89
CA ARG A 16 -21.86 -2.40 -0.30
C ARG A 16 -20.57 -2.27 0.52
N VAL A 17 -20.25 -3.25 1.34
CA VAL A 17 -19.03 -3.29 2.15
C VAL A 17 -17.80 -3.24 1.24
N VAL A 18 -17.76 -4.07 0.21
CA VAL A 18 -16.62 -4.14 -0.73
C VAL A 18 -16.44 -2.83 -1.49
N ILE A 19 -17.52 -2.24 -2.02
CA ILE A 19 -17.44 -0.97 -2.77
C ILE A 19 -16.98 0.17 -1.87
N SER A 20 -17.53 0.30 -0.67
CA SER A 20 -17.12 1.37 0.27
C SER A 20 -15.67 1.22 0.71
N SER A 21 -15.21 -0.01 0.97
CA SER A 21 -13.82 -0.31 1.30
C SER A 21 -12.88 -0.02 0.14
N LEU A 22 -13.29 -0.34 -1.10
CA LEU A 22 -12.51 -0.04 -2.30
C LEU A 22 -12.37 1.48 -2.50
N ILE A 23 -13.47 2.23 -2.42
CA ILE A 23 -13.43 3.69 -2.62
C ILE A 23 -12.58 4.35 -1.52
N GLY A 24 -12.74 3.94 -0.26
CA GLY A 24 -11.90 4.42 0.83
C GLY A 24 -10.41 4.16 0.57
N ALA A 25 -10.07 2.93 0.16
CA ALA A 25 -8.70 2.57 -0.18
C ALA A 25 -8.14 3.38 -1.36
N VAL A 26 -8.94 3.66 -2.41
CA VAL A 26 -8.51 4.50 -3.55
C VAL A 26 -8.10 5.90 -3.07
N ILE A 27 -8.91 6.53 -2.22
CA ILE A 27 -8.66 7.89 -1.72
C ILE A 27 -7.39 7.90 -0.85
N GLU A 28 -7.29 6.93 0.08
CA GLU A 28 -6.15 6.78 0.97
C GLU A 28 -4.84 6.60 0.19
N TRP A 29 -4.85 5.68 -0.79
CA TRP A 29 -3.67 5.38 -1.59
C TRP A 29 -3.33 6.50 -2.58
N TYR A 30 -4.32 7.22 -3.13
CA TYR A 30 -4.08 8.41 -3.92
C TYR A 30 -3.25 9.44 -3.14
N ASP A 31 -3.72 9.84 -1.98
CA ASP A 31 -3.05 10.84 -1.14
C ASP A 31 -1.63 10.43 -0.76
N PHE A 32 -1.48 9.16 -0.47
CA PHE A 32 -0.20 8.62 -0.05
C PHE A 32 0.83 8.54 -1.20
N PHE A 33 0.41 8.04 -2.38
CA PHE A 33 1.31 7.90 -3.52
C PHE A 33 1.58 9.22 -4.21
N LEU A 34 0.65 10.15 -4.17
CA LEU A 34 0.88 11.50 -4.66
C LEU A 34 2.15 12.10 -4.05
N TYR A 35 2.34 11.93 -2.74
CA TYR A 35 3.58 12.35 -2.09
C TYR A 35 4.81 11.61 -2.63
N GLY A 36 4.76 10.30 -2.74
CA GLY A 36 5.90 9.49 -3.22
C GLY A 36 6.32 9.84 -4.64
N VAL A 37 5.36 10.04 -5.54
CA VAL A 37 5.59 10.45 -6.93
C VAL A 37 6.24 11.84 -6.98
N VAL A 38 5.67 12.81 -6.26
CA VAL A 38 6.16 14.20 -6.26
C VAL A 38 7.50 14.32 -5.52
N ALA A 39 7.75 13.54 -4.48
CA ALA A 39 9.03 13.50 -3.77
C ALA A 39 10.20 13.17 -4.72
N GLY A 40 10.00 12.21 -5.62
CA GLY A 40 11.03 11.78 -6.56
C GLY A 40 11.36 12.77 -7.68
N ILE A 41 10.42 13.65 -8.07
CA ILE A 41 10.55 14.51 -9.25
C ILE A 41 10.53 16.00 -8.98
N VAL A 42 10.06 16.45 -7.79
CA VAL A 42 9.84 17.87 -7.46
C VAL A 42 10.50 18.28 -6.16
N PHE A 43 10.34 17.52 -5.06
CA PHE A 43 10.72 17.99 -3.73
C PHE A 43 12.22 18.21 -3.54
N ASN A 44 13.06 17.44 -4.22
CA ASN A 44 14.51 17.65 -4.24
C ASN A 44 14.86 19.07 -4.76
N LYS A 45 14.13 19.58 -5.75
CA LYS A 45 14.37 20.90 -6.36
C LYS A 45 13.80 22.05 -5.53
N ILE A 46 12.65 21.85 -4.87
CA ILE A 46 11.90 22.93 -4.20
C ILE A 46 12.22 23.04 -2.71
N TYR A 47 12.48 21.91 -2.05
CA TYR A 47 12.70 21.87 -0.59
C TYR A 47 14.15 21.62 -0.19
N PHE A 48 14.99 21.14 -1.13
CA PHE A 48 16.40 20.82 -0.90
C PHE A 48 17.32 21.38 -2.01
N PRO A 49 17.15 22.65 -2.45
CA PRO A 49 17.87 23.21 -3.60
C PRO A 49 19.37 23.34 -3.40
N ASP A 50 19.82 23.53 -2.14
CA ASP A 50 21.23 23.78 -1.80
C ASP A 50 22.07 22.48 -1.72
N PHE A 51 21.42 21.31 -1.90
CA PHE A 51 22.10 20.02 -1.83
C PHE A 51 22.40 19.47 -3.23
N ASP A 52 23.40 18.58 -3.30
CA ASP A 52 23.60 17.75 -4.49
C ASP A 52 22.30 17.06 -4.89
N PRO A 53 21.94 16.94 -6.20
CA PRO A 53 20.68 16.38 -6.65
C PRO A 53 20.37 14.99 -6.10
N THR A 54 21.40 14.14 -5.91
CA THR A 54 21.22 12.81 -5.30
C THR A 54 20.89 12.93 -3.82
N VAL A 55 21.63 13.77 -3.09
CA VAL A 55 21.37 14.03 -1.66
C VAL A 55 19.99 14.63 -1.47
N GLY A 56 19.61 15.60 -2.28
CA GLY A 56 18.26 16.19 -2.28
C GLY A 56 17.16 15.14 -2.51
N THR A 57 17.37 14.20 -3.42
CA THR A 57 16.43 13.10 -3.68
C THR A 57 16.35 12.14 -2.48
N VAL A 58 17.48 11.78 -1.87
CA VAL A 58 17.53 10.96 -0.63
C VAL A 58 16.76 11.65 0.49
N LEU A 59 16.96 12.95 0.70
CA LEU A 59 16.24 13.74 1.71
C LEU A 59 14.73 13.81 1.43
N ALA A 60 14.34 14.00 0.19
CA ALA A 60 12.94 13.97 -0.22
C ALA A 60 12.28 12.61 0.09
N PHE A 61 12.95 11.50 -0.20
CA PHE A 61 12.47 10.17 0.17
C PHE A 61 12.58 9.87 1.67
N ALA A 62 13.50 10.48 2.41
CA ALA A 62 13.51 10.41 3.87
C ALA A 62 12.24 11.03 4.46
N THR A 63 11.75 12.16 3.93
CA THR A 63 10.46 12.72 4.35
C THR A 63 9.28 11.80 4.01
N PHE A 64 9.34 11.05 2.90
CA PHE A 64 8.35 10.01 2.59
C PHE A 64 8.35 8.88 3.64
N ALA A 65 9.53 8.44 4.08
CA ALA A 65 9.68 7.40 5.10
C ALA A 65 9.08 7.78 6.46
N VAL A 66 9.12 9.08 6.82
CA VAL A 66 8.52 9.61 8.05
C VAL A 66 7.04 9.23 8.16
N GLY A 67 6.30 9.26 7.05
CA GLY A 67 4.91 8.86 7.02
C GLY A 67 4.69 7.39 7.45
N PHE A 68 5.59 6.49 7.07
CA PHE A 68 5.51 5.08 7.50
C PHE A 68 5.86 4.89 8.97
N VAL A 69 6.83 5.65 9.49
CA VAL A 69 7.19 5.62 10.92
C VAL A 69 6.02 6.08 11.80
N ALA A 70 5.22 7.02 11.32
CA ALA A 70 4.06 7.54 12.02
C ALA A 70 2.84 6.59 12.04
N ARG A 71 2.73 5.65 11.09
CA ARG A 71 1.57 4.74 10.97
C ARG A 71 1.30 3.87 12.20
N PRO A 72 2.28 3.19 12.83
CA PRO A 72 2.04 2.41 14.03
C PRO A 72 1.46 3.23 15.17
N LEU A 73 1.89 4.50 15.32
CA LEU A 73 1.33 5.42 16.32
C LEU A 73 -0.14 5.70 16.04
N GLY A 74 -0.50 5.95 14.79
CA GLY A 74 -1.89 6.09 14.36
C GLY A 74 -2.73 4.87 14.69
N GLY A 75 -2.22 3.66 14.40
CA GLY A 75 -2.89 2.41 14.72
C GLY A 75 -3.18 2.24 16.22
N ILE A 76 -2.25 2.61 17.07
CA ILE A 76 -2.40 2.57 18.53
C ILE A 76 -3.43 3.62 19.01
N VAL A 77 -3.27 4.86 18.58
CA VAL A 77 -4.13 5.98 18.98
C VAL A 77 -5.57 5.75 18.53
N PHE A 78 -5.79 5.52 17.24
CA PHE A 78 -7.15 5.35 16.71
C PHE A 78 -7.77 3.99 17.06
N GLY A 79 -6.97 2.96 17.30
CA GLY A 79 -7.45 1.72 17.88
C GLY A 79 -8.03 1.92 19.28
N HIS A 80 -7.30 2.61 20.15
CA HIS A 80 -7.75 2.88 21.52
C HIS A 80 -9.00 3.77 21.59
N PHE A 81 -9.00 4.87 20.82
CA PHE A 81 -10.16 5.77 20.79
C PHE A 81 -11.35 5.19 20.01
N GLY A 82 -11.10 4.34 19.02
CA GLY A 82 -12.14 3.66 18.27
C GLY A 82 -13.00 2.73 19.13
N ASP A 83 -12.40 2.07 20.10
CA ASP A 83 -13.11 1.24 21.06
C ASP A 83 -13.94 2.05 22.07
N LYS A 84 -13.54 3.30 22.38
CA LYS A 84 -14.24 4.19 23.32
C LYS A 84 -15.31 5.05 22.65
N LEU A 85 -14.97 5.73 21.56
CA LEU A 85 -15.80 6.76 20.90
C LEU A 85 -16.62 6.22 19.72
N GLY A 86 -16.34 4.97 19.28
CA GLY A 86 -16.96 4.33 18.14
C GLY A 86 -16.09 4.40 16.87
N ARG A 87 -16.01 3.28 16.16
CA ARG A 87 -15.12 3.11 14.99
C ARG A 87 -15.48 4.05 13.84
N LYS A 88 -16.77 4.28 13.57
CA LYS A 88 -17.22 5.19 12.51
C LYS A 88 -16.68 6.61 12.69
N LYS A 89 -16.75 7.15 13.92
CA LYS A 89 -16.23 8.50 14.21
C LYS A 89 -14.72 8.58 14.00
N MET A 90 -14.00 7.54 14.40
CA MET A 90 -12.53 7.49 14.20
C MET A 90 -12.16 7.39 12.72
N LEU A 91 -12.88 6.60 11.94
CA LEU A 91 -12.66 6.52 10.49
C LEU A 91 -12.91 7.85 9.74
N VAL A 92 -13.87 8.64 10.18
CA VAL A 92 -14.08 9.98 9.63
C VAL A 92 -12.95 10.91 10.05
N LEU A 93 -12.57 10.90 11.33
CA LEU A 93 -11.50 11.75 11.85
C LEU A 93 -10.14 11.44 11.21
N THR A 94 -9.82 10.15 10.99
CA THR A 94 -8.58 9.76 10.30
C THR A 94 -8.54 10.26 8.86
N LEU A 95 -9.65 10.18 8.15
CA LEU A 95 -9.79 10.70 6.80
C LEU A 95 -9.64 12.23 6.75
N GLU A 96 -10.24 12.95 7.70
CA GLU A 96 -10.12 14.40 7.80
C GLU A 96 -8.68 14.83 8.09
N ILE A 97 -8.01 14.18 9.06
CA ILE A 97 -6.60 14.46 9.38
C ILE A 97 -5.71 14.23 8.16
N MET A 98 -5.92 13.11 7.46
CA MET A 98 -5.16 12.78 6.25
C MET A 98 -5.38 13.82 5.14
N GLY A 99 -6.64 14.18 4.89
CA GLY A 99 -6.99 15.15 3.86
C GLY A 99 -6.45 16.54 4.14
N VAL A 100 -6.60 17.03 5.37
CA VAL A 100 -6.04 18.33 5.79
C VAL A 100 -4.52 18.32 5.65
N ALA A 101 -3.86 17.23 6.06
CA ALA A 101 -2.41 17.10 5.91
C ALA A 101 -1.97 17.08 4.43
N THR A 102 -2.72 16.37 3.57
CA THR A 102 -2.44 16.31 2.12
C THR A 102 -2.59 17.69 1.46
N VAL A 103 -3.68 18.40 1.72
CA VAL A 103 -3.87 19.76 1.25
C VAL A 103 -2.77 20.67 1.81
N GLY A 104 -2.43 20.52 3.09
CA GLY A 104 -1.35 21.24 3.74
C GLY A 104 -0.02 21.09 3.00
N ILE A 105 0.36 19.89 2.55
CA ILE A 105 1.55 19.65 1.73
C ILE A 105 1.54 20.51 0.46
N GLY A 106 0.39 20.57 -0.23
CA GLY A 106 0.24 21.41 -1.42
C GLY A 106 0.39 22.91 -1.16
N LEU A 107 0.16 23.35 0.08
CA LEU A 107 0.23 24.76 0.47
C LEU A 107 1.58 25.17 1.10
N VAL A 108 2.47 24.22 1.44
CA VAL A 108 3.80 24.54 2.00
C VAL A 108 4.60 25.38 1.02
N PRO A 109 5.09 26.60 1.42
CA PRO A 109 5.94 27.42 0.58
C PRO A 109 7.28 26.74 0.27
N SER A 110 8.00 27.22 -0.75
CA SER A 110 9.32 26.72 -1.13
C SER A 110 10.40 27.08 -0.10
N TYR A 111 11.54 26.39 -0.17
CA TYR A 111 12.73 26.71 0.64
C TYR A 111 13.22 28.13 0.40
N GLU A 112 13.16 28.64 -0.83
CA GLU A 112 13.53 30.00 -1.17
C GLU A 112 12.68 31.08 -0.43
N THR A 113 11.43 30.70 -0.07
CA THR A 113 10.49 31.65 0.57
C THR A 113 10.63 31.65 2.09
N ILE A 114 10.70 30.48 2.73
CA ILE A 114 10.66 30.34 4.20
C ILE A 114 11.86 29.55 4.78
N GLY A 115 12.86 29.24 3.96
CA GLY A 115 14.07 28.55 4.39
C GLY A 115 13.79 27.18 5.00
N ILE A 116 14.48 26.86 6.09
CA ILE A 116 14.40 25.56 6.79
C ILE A 116 12.99 25.19 7.28
N TRP A 117 12.10 26.16 7.44
CA TRP A 117 10.72 25.90 7.84
C TRP A 117 9.93 25.14 6.77
N ALA A 118 10.33 25.23 5.49
CA ALA A 118 9.67 24.53 4.41
C ALA A 118 9.76 22.99 4.57
N PRO A 119 10.94 22.35 4.67
CA PRO A 119 11.03 20.92 4.92
C PRO A 119 10.49 20.52 6.30
N ILE A 120 10.56 21.36 7.34
CA ILE A 120 9.96 21.07 8.65
C ILE A 120 8.44 20.95 8.53
N LEU A 121 7.76 21.90 7.91
CA LEU A 121 6.31 21.85 7.70
C LEU A 121 5.91 20.65 6.83
N LEU A 122 6.71 20.35 5.81
CA LEU A 122 6.50 19.16 4.98
C LEU A 122 6.51 17.86 5.82
N VAL A 123 7.51 17.72 6.71
CA VAL A 123 7.63 16.59 7.64
C VAL A 123 6.46 16.53 8.61
N LEU A 124 6.02 17.67 9.17
CA LEU A 124 4.88 17.71 10.08
C LEU A 124 3.58 17.29 9.40
N CYS A 125 3.33 17.78 8.18
CA CYS A 125 2.19 17.32 7.38
C CYS A 125 2.28 15.80 7.11
N ARG A 126 3.49 15.30 6.80
CA ARG A 126 3.71 13.88 6.54
C ARG A 126 3.51 13.00 7.77
N LEU A 127 3.92 13.45 8.95
CA LEU A 127 3.61 12.81 10.23
C LEU A 127 2.09 12.73 10.46
N ALA A 128 1.38 13.84 10.29
CA ALA A 128 -0.07 13.88 10.44
C ALA A 128 -0.79 12.92 9.46
N GLN A 129 -0.36 12.91 8.19
CA GLN A 129 -0.86 12.00 7.17
C GLN A 129 -0.60 10.53 7.54
N GLY A 130 0.61 10.20 8.00
CA GLY A 130 0.96 8.85 8.44
C GLY A 130 0.12 8.39 9.65
N ILE A 131 -0.09 9.25 10.63
CA ILE A 131 -0.95 8.97 11.80
C ILE A 131 -2.39 8.68 11.33
N GLY A 132 -2.94 9.47 10.40
CA GLY A 132 -4.27 9.24 9.84
C GLY A 132 -4.43 7.86 9.20
N ILE A 133 -3.49 7.45 8.36
CA ILE A 133 -3.54 6.17 7.62
C ILE A 133 -3.40 4.95 8.55
N GLY A 134 -2.71 5.08 9.68
CA GLY A 134 -2.27 3.94 10.52
C GLY A 134 -3.39 3.04 11.05
N GLY A 135 -4.62 3.54 11.19
CA GLY A 135 -5.74 2.79 11.79
C GLY A 135 -6.68 2.10 10.79
N GLU A 136 -6.53 2.28 9.49
CA GLU A 136 -7.60 1.99 8.53
C GLU A 136 -7.47 0.68 7.73
N TRP A 137 -6.28 0.39 7.19
CA TRP A 137 -6.08 -0.71 6.24
C TRP A 137 -6.56 -2.09 6.73
N GLY A 138 -6.21 -2.45 7.97
CA GLY A 138 -6.59 -3.75 8.54
C GLY A 138 -8.10 -3.95 8.64
N GLY A 139 -8.85 -2.87 8.92
CA GLY A 139 -10.31 -2.93 9.02
C GLY A 139 -11.00 -3.20 7.69
N ALA A 140 -10.59 -2.52 6.64
CA ALA A 140 -11.19 -2.64 5.30
C ALA A 140 -10.99 -4.05 4.72
N VAL A 141 -9.75 -4.58 4.81
CA VAL A 141 -9.41 -5.91 4.31
C VAL A 141 -10.13 -7.01 5.08
N LEU A 142 -10.14 -6.91 6.42
CA LEU A 142 -10.77 -7.93 7.27
C LEU A 142 -12.29 -7.94 7.11
N MET A 143 -12.93 -6.79 7.00
CA MET A 143 -14.38 -6.76 6.74
C MET A 143 -14.74 -7.49 5.45
N ALA A 144 -14.00 -7.30 4.36
CA ALA A 144 -14.23 -7.99 3.11
C ALA A 144 -13.95 -9.51 3.22
N PHE A 145 -12.86 -9.89 3.90
CA PHE A 145 -12.47 -11.27 4.11
C PHE A 145 -13.46 -12.05 4.99
N GLU A 146 -13.90 -11.46 6.12
CA GLU A 146 -14.78 -12.12 7.09
C GLU A 146 -16.24 -12.17 6.62
N SER A 147 -16.69 -11.18 5.84
CA SER A 147 -18.02 -11.16 5.24
C SER A 147 -18.16 -12.10 4.03
N ALA A 148 -17.04 -12.61 3.51
CA ALA A 148 -17.03 -13.45 2.32
C ALA A 148 -17.36 -14.92 2.62
N PRO A 149 -18.01 -15.64 1.70
CA PRO A 149 -18.16 -17.09 1.79
C PRO A 149 -16.77 -17.76 1.89
N PRO A 150 -16.60 -18.83 2.70
CA PRO A 150 -15.30 -19.47 2.94
C PRO A 150 -14.50 -19.80 1.66
N HIS A 151 -15.19 -20.30 0.63
CA HIS A 151 -14.59 -20.68 -0.67
C HIS A 151 -14.24 -19.51 -1.59
N LYS A 152 -14.52 -18.24 -1.20
CA LYS A 152 -14.23 -17.01 -1.98
C LYS A 152 -13.54 -15.93 -1.15
N ARG A 153 -12.97 -16.27 -0.02
CA ARG A 153 -12.34 -15.32 0.90
C ARG A 153 -11.14 -14.62 0.30
N ALA A 154 -10.33 -15.30 -0.51
CA ALA A 154 -9.19 -14.67 -1.16
C ALA A 154 -9.66 -13.68 -2.24
N PHE A 155 -10.68 -14.04 -3.03
CA PHE A 155 -11.26 -13.13 -4.02
C PHE A 155 -11.82 -11.86 -3.38
N TYR A 156 -12.74 -11.99 -2.43
CA TYR A 156 -13.36 -10.80 -1.81
C TYR A 156 -12.35 -9.98 -0.97
N GLY A 157 -11.39 -10.62 -0.31
CA GLY A 157 -10.31 -9.96 0.40
C GLY A 157 -9.32 -9.23 -0.51
N SER A 158 -9.24 -9.60 -1.80
CA SER A 158 -8.41 -8.91 -2.78
C SER A 158 -9.08 -7.65 -3.37
N LEU A 159 -10.40 -7.52 -3.34
CA LEU A 159 -11.11 -6.40 -3.95
C LEU A 159 -10.76 -5.03 -3.34
N PRO A 160 -10.69 -4.84 -2.01
CA PRO A 160 -10.21 -3.58 -1.44
C PRO A 160 -8.76 -3.27 -1.85
N GLN A 161 -7.96 -4.28 -2.14
CA GLN A 161 -6.55 -4.13 -2.56
C GLN A 161 -6.40 -3.53 -3.95
N VAL A 162 -7.43 -3.62 -4.82
CA VAL A 162 -7.46 -2.90 -6.10
C VAL A 162 -7.35 -1.38 -5.89
N GLY A 163 -7.78 -0.90 -4.71
CA GLY A 163 -7.66 0.52 -4.34
C GLY A 163 -6.23 1.05 -4.36
N LEU A 164 -5.24 0.21 -4.05
CA LEU A 164 -3.82 0.56 -4.16
C LEU A 164 -3.44 0.87 -5.62
N ALA A 165 -3.81 0.00 -6.55
CA ALA A 165 -3.51 0.19 -7.97
C ALA A 165 -4.22 1.41 -8.55
N LEU A 166 -5.51 1.58 -8.24
CA LEU A 166 -6.30 2.74 -8.68
C LEU A 166 -5.81 4.05 -8.05
N GLY A 167 -5.41 4.03 -6.77
CA GLY A 167 -4.83 5.20 -6.10
C GLY A 167 -3.52 5.65 -6.74
N LEU A 168 -2.60 4.70 -7.03
CA LEU A 168 -1.36 5.00 -7.75
C LEU A 168 -1.63 5.50 -9.18
N MET A 169 -2.57 4.87 -9.88
CA MET A 169 -2.96 5.26 -11.23
C MET A 169 -3.51 6.69 -11.24
N LEU A 170 -4.37 7.04 -10.30
CA LEU A 170 -4.93 8.39 -10.17
C LEU A 170 -3.84 9.41 -9.79
N ALA A 171 -2.99 9.11 -8.81
CA ALA A 171 -1.92 10.00 -8.38
C ALA A 171 -0.93 10.29 -9.53
N SER A 172 -0.42 9.24 -10.17
CA SER A 172 0.49 9.38 -11.31
C SER A 172 -0.19 10.00 -12.53
N GLY A 173 -1.46 9.65 -12.77
CA GLY A 173 -2.27 10.17 -13.87
C GLY A 173 -2.54 11.67 -13.74
N VAL A 174 -2.92 12.16 -12.57
CA VAL A 174 -3.14 13.60 -12.32
C VAL A 174 -1.84 14.37 -12.50
N ILE A 175 -0.73 13.90 -11.91
CA ILE A 175 0.59 14.52 -12.10
C ILE A 175 1.03 14.45 -13.57
N GLY A 176 0.78 13.33 -14.27
CA GLY A 176 1.09 13.17 -15.68
C GLY A 176 0.30 14.14 -16.58
N LEU A 177 -0.99 14.30 -16.34
CA LEU A 177 -1.82 15.27 -17.07
C LEU A 177 -1.37 16.69 -16.81
N LEU A 178 -1.10 17.08 -15.55
CA LEU A 178 -0.58 18.41 -15.22
C LEU A 178 0.79 18.63 -15.87
N SER A 179 1.66 17.64 -15.89
CA SER A 179 2.95 17.72 -16.58
C SER A 179 2.82 17.81 -18.10
N PHE A 180 1.78 17.23 -18.69
CA PHE A 180 1.53 17.26 -20.14
C PHE A 180 1.01 18.64 -20.59
N PHE A 181 0.12 19.27 -19.80
CA PHE A 181 -0.53 20.54 -20.19
C PHE A 181 0.24 21.78 -19.76
N LEU A 182 1.17 21.66 -18.81
CA LEU A 182 1.94 22.78 -18.25
C LEU A 182 3.38 22.74 -18.73
N SER A 183 4.01 23.93 -18.90
CA SER A 183 5.47 23.98 -19.07
C SER A 183 6.17 23.50 -17.80
N ASP A 184 7.44 23.08 -17.91
CA ASP A 184 8.22 22.62 -16.76
C ASP A 184 8.31 23.69 -15.65
N GLU A 185 8.46 24.97 -16.04
CA GLU A 185 8.48 26.09 -15.08
C GLU A 185 7.13 26.20 -14.35
N ALA A 186 6.00 26.19 -15.07
CA ALA A 186 4.68 26.30 -14.47
C ALA A 186 4.36 25.07 -13.61
N PHE A 187 4.75 23.88 -14.05
CA PHE A 187 4.59 22.65 -13.28
C PHE A 187 5.36 22.72 -11.95
N LEU A 188 6.64 23.16 -11.96
CA LEU A 188 7.45 23.27 -10.76
C LEU A 188 7.00 24.45 -9.86
N ALA A 189 6.51 25.55 -10.43
CA ALA A 189 6.04 26.69 -9.65
C ALA A 189 4.76 26.39 -8.86
N TRP A 190 3.75 25.81 -9.51
CA TRP A 190 2.43 25.58 -8.91
C TRP A 190 1.70 24.31 -9.35
N GLY A 191 2.02 23.77 -10.53
CA GLY A 191 1.23 22.70 -11.13
C GLY A 191 1.09 21.46 -10.23
N TRP A 192 2.16 20.98 -9.63
CA TRP A 192 2.14 19.84 -8.71
C TRP A 192 1.27 20.07 -7.46
N ARG A 193 1.13 21.33 -7.01
CA ARG A 193 0.31 21.70 -5.84
C ARG A 193 -1.18 21.45 -6.08
N VAL A 194 -1.64 21.62 -7.32
CA VAL A 194 -3.03 21.37 -7.72
C VAL A 194 -3.44 19.93 -7.41
N ALA A 195 -2.57 18.97 -7.64
CA ALA A 195 -2.87 17.56 -7.35
C ALA A 195 -3.13 17.32 -5.85
N PHE A 196 -2.39 18.00 -4.95
CA PHE A 196 -2.63 17.93 -3.51
C PHE A 196 -3.90 18.66 -3.08
N ILE A 197 -4.24 19.77 -3.73
CA ILE A 197 -5.47 20.52 -3.42
C ILE A 197 -6.71 19.76 -3.91
N LEU A 198 -6.63 19.06 -5.05
CA LEU A 198 -7.70 18.19 -5.55
C LEU A 198 -8.04 17.05 -4.59
N SER A 199 -7.11 16.65 -3.73
CA SER A 199 -7.36 15.69 -2.65
C SER A 199 -8.52 16.13 -1.74
N ALA A 200 -8.73 17.43 -1.52
CA ALA A 200 -9.86 17.93 -0.74
C ALA A 200 -11.22 17.45 -1.28
N ILE A 201 -11.36 17.35 -2.60
CA ILE A 201 -12.58 16.84 -3.25
C ILE A 201 -12.74 15.35 -2.96
N LEU A 202 -11.66 14.56 -3.12
CA LEU A 202 -11.68 13.13 -2.86
C LEU A 202 -12.01 12.83 -1.39
N VAL A 203 -11.42 13.58 -0.46
CA VAL A 203 -11.68 13.47 0.98
C VAL A 203 -13.14 13.82 1.29
N GLY A 204 -13.69 14.87 0.67
CA GLY A 204 -15.10 15.23 0.78
C GLY A 204 -16.04 14.11 0.33
N VAL A 205 -15.74 13.49 -0.81
CA VAL A 205 -16.47 12.32 -1.34
C VAL A 205 -16.34 11.12 -0.37
N GLY A 206 -15.13 10.84 0.11
CA GLY A 206 -14.89 9.75 1.06
C GLY A 206 -15.63 9.94 2.40
N ALA A 207 -15.62 11.16 2.94
CA ALA A 207 -16.37 11.50 4.15
C ALA A 207 -17.88 11.33 3.95
N TYR A 208 -18.42 11.82 2.83
CA TYR A 208 -19.85 11.65 2.48
C TYR A 208 -20.25 10.17 2.42
N ILE A 209 -19.44 9.33 1.74
CA ILE A 209 -19.71 7.90 1.63
C ILE A 209 -19.68 7.24 3.02
N ARG A 210 -18.71 7.56 3.88
CA ARG A 210 -18.57 6.98 5.22
C ARG A 210 -19.68 7.41 6.18
N ILE A 211 -20.15 8.64 6.07
CA ILE A 211 -21.29 9.13 6.86
C ILE A 211 -22.57 8.41 6.42
N SER A 212 -22.73 8.13 5.12
CA SER A 212 -23.93 7.52 4.55
C SER A 212 -24.03 6.00 4.76
N VAL A 213 -22.90 5.31 5.02
CA VAL A 213 -22.90 3.86 5.32
C VAL A 213 -23.28 3.66 6.78
N GLN A 214 -24.41 3.00 7.03
CA GLN A 214 -24.82 2.59 8.38
C GLN A 214 -23.91 1.48 8.89
N GLU A 215 -23.55 1.56 10.18
CA GLU A 215 -22.87 0.49 10.89
C GLU A 215 -23.70 -0.80 10.80
N THR A 216 -23.14 -1.88 10.25
CA THR A 216 -23.86 -3.15 10.12
C THR A 216 -24.19 -3.70 11.50
N GLN A 217 -25.46 -4.10 11.71
CA GLN A 217 -25.95 -4.65 12.99
C GLN A 217 -25.17 -5.89 13.45
N ASP A 218 -24.59 -6.65 12.52
CA ASP A 218 -23.75 -7.81 12.81
C ASP A 218 -22.45 -7.45 13.53
N PHE A 219 -21.90 -6.26 13.27
CA PHE A 219 -20.71 -5.75 13.96
C PHE A 219 -21.00 -5.37 15.42
N SER A 220 -22.18 -4.85 15.70
CA SER A 220 -22.63 -4.55 17.08
C SER A 220 -22.93 -5.83 17.88
N SER A 221 -23.33 -6.90 17.20
CA SER A 221 -23.63 -8.21 17.78
C SER A 221 -22.33 -9.00 18.07
N ALA A 222 -21.32 -8.90 17.21
CA ALA A 222 -20.00 -9.49 17.44
C ALA A 222 -19.29 -8.84 18.65
N LYS A 223 -19.48 -7.54 18.86
CA LYS A 223 -18.96 -6.81 20.03
C LYS A 223 -19.49 -7.36 21.37
N LYS A 224 -20.71 -7.90 21.41
CA LYS A 224 -21.31 -8.49 22.62
C LYS A 224 -20.81 -9.89 22.94
N LYS A 225 -20.27 -10.65 21.96
CA LYS A 225 -19.83 -12.04 22.12
C LYS A 225 -18.32 -12.22 22.34
N THR A 226 -17.50 -11.22 22.01
CA THR A 226 -16.07 -11.31 22.20
C THR A 226 -15.74 -10.77 23.58
N GLU A 227 -15.46 -11.64 24.53
CA GLU A 227 -14.76 -11.27 25.78
C GLU A 227 -13.51 -10.49 25.37
N GLN A 228 -13.42 -9.24 25.79
CA GLN A 228 -12.41 -8.30 25.35
C GLN A 228 -11.06 -8.77 25.83
N VAL A 229 -10.24 -9.29 24.93
CA VAL A 229 -8.82 -9.51 25.21
C VAL A 229 -8.21 -8.14 25.51
N LYS A 230 -7.79 -7.94 26.77
CA LYS A 230 -7.36 -6.62 27.27
C LYS A 230 -6.18 -6.04 26.48
N TYR A 231 -5.34 -6.89 25.88
CA TYR A 231 -4.19 -6.51 25.06
C TYR A 231 -4.06 -7.46 23.85
N PRO A 232 -4.82 -7.27 22.76
CA PRO A 232 -4.85 -8.23 21.63
C PRO A 232 -3.50 -8.44 20.94
N ILE A 233 -2.70 -7.38 20.80
CA ILE A 233 -1.35 -7.48 20.21
C ILE A 233 -0.46 -8.37 21.07
N LEU A 234 -0.45 -8.16 22.39
CA LEU A 234 0.35 -8.95 23.32
C LEU A 234 -0.12 -10.42 23.35
N ALA A 235 -1.43 -10.63 23.27
CA ALA A 235 -2.03 -11.96 23.18
C ALA A 235 -1.62 -12.66 21.87
N ALA A 236 -1.62 -11.95 20.73
CA ALA A 236 -1.18 -12.51 19.46
C ALA A 236 0.28 -12.99 19.53
N PHE A 237 1.19 -12.19 20.09
CA PHE A 237 2.60 -12.61 20.25
C PHE A 237 2.79 -13.73 21.27
N LYS A 238 1.96 -13.80 22.31
CA LYS A 238 2.02 -14.83 23.33
C LYS A 238 1.50 -16.19 22.82
N HIS A 239 0.36 -16.18 22.08
CA HIS A 239 -0.25 -17.41 21.55
C HIS A 239 0.42 -17.88 20.25
N TYR A 240 0.93 -16.94 19.44
CA TYR A 240 1.57 -17.21 18.14
C TYR A 240 2.99 -16.61 18.09
N PRO A 241 3.96 -17.09 18.88
CA PRO A 241 5.27 -16.40 19.04
C PRO A 241 6.10 -16.32 17.76
N ARG A 242 5.87 -17.21 16.80
CA ARG A 242 6.64 -17.31 15.54
C ARG A 242 5.90 -16.75 14.34
N THR A 243 4.57 -16.81 14.33
CA THR A 243 3.73 -16.44 13.19
C THR A 243 3.83 -14.95 12.82
N PRO A 244 3.81 -13.98 13.76
CA PRO A 244 3.99 -12.57 13.41
C PRO A 244 5.34 -12.30 12.73
N THR A 245 6.43 -12.91 13.23
CA THR A 245 7.77 -12.75 12.64
C THR A 245 7.82 -13.33 11.22
N ALA A 246 7.23 -14.49 11.00
CA ALA A 246 7.13 -15.09 9.65
C ALA A 246 6.30 -14.22 8.71
N CYS A 247 5.19 -13.64 9.17
CA CYS A 247 4.37 -12.72 8.37
C CYS A 247 5.11 -11.40 8.06
N VAL A 248 5.86 -10.83 9.01
CA VAL A 248 6.72 -9.67 8.78
C VAL A 248 7.76 -9.98 7.70
N GLY A 249 8.47 -11.10 7.80
CA GLY A 249 9.43 -11.53 6.78
C GLY A 249 8.79 -11.76 5.40
N ALA A 250 7.61 -12.38 5.36
CA ALA A 250 6.88 -12.60 4.11
C ALA A 250 6.53 -11.28 3.40
N ARG A 251 6.24 -10.21 4.14
CA ARG A 251 5.87 -8.92 3.58
C ARG A 251 7.02 -8.11 2.98
N PHE A 252 8.27 -8.48 3.23
CA PHE A 252 9.42 -7.65 2.80
C PHE A 252 9.44 -7.42 1.28
N VAL A 253 9.34 -8.47 0.46
CA VAL A 253 9.39 -8.32 -0.99
C VAL A 253 8.22 -7.52 -1.53
N GLU A 254 7.04 -7.65 -0.93
CA GLU A 254 5.86 -6.90 -1.36
C GLU A 254 6.10 -5.39 -1.20
N GLY A 255 6.46 -4.95 0.01
CA GLY A 255 6.69 -3.54 0.28
C GLY A 255 7.84 -2.95 -0.54
N ILE A 256 8.95 -3.70 -0.69
CA ILE A 256 10.12 -3.29 -1.46
C ILE A 256 9.77 -3.21 -2.96
N ALA A 257 9.17 -4.26 -3.53
CA ALA A 257 8.86 -4.31 -4.96
C ALA A 257 7.87 -3.20 -5.37
N PHE A 258 6.85 -2.92 -4.54
CA PHE A 258 5.96 -1.80 -4.83
C PHE A 258 6.71 -0.49 -4.95
N ASN A 259 7.56 -0.18 -3.98
CA ASN A 259 8.28 1.09 -3.96
C ASN A 259 9.39 1.17 -5.00
N VAL A 260 10.02 0.04 -5.36
CA VAL A 260 11.01 0.00 -6.44
C VAL A 260 10.35 0.19 -7.81
N PHE A 261 9.31 -0.60 -8.12
CA PHE A 261 8.67 -0.54 -9.44
C PHE A 261 7.65 0.59 -9.59
N GLY A 262 6.93 0.95 -8.52
CA GLY A 262 5.86 1.95 -8.57
C GLY A 262 6.31 3.38 -8.27
N VAL A 263 7.34 3.56 -7.44
CA VAL A 263 7.78 4.88 -7.00
C VAL A 263 9.18 5.20 -7.52
N PHE A 264 10.17 4.37 -7.19
CA PHE A 264 11.56 4.65 -7.54
C PHE A 264 11.84 4.53 -9.04
N SER A 265 11.18 3.60 -9.77
CA SER A 265 11.39 3.46 -11.22
C SER A 265 11.08 4.73 -12.00
N LEU A 266 10.12 5.56 -11.54
CA LEU A 266 9.86 6.87 -12.11
C LEU A 266 11.09 7.79 -11.98
N THR A 267 11.65 7.89 -10.79
CA THR A 267 12.86 8.67 -10.52
C THR A 267 14.06 8.15 -11.33
N TYR A 268 14.19 6.83 -11.43
CA TYR A 268 15.26 6.20 -12.21
C TYR A 268 15.13 6.48 -13.72
N LEU A 269 13.92 6.35 -14.27
CA LEU A 269 13.66 6.64 -15.69
C LEU A 269 13.91 8.11 -16.03
N THR A 270 13.50 9.03 -15.17
CA THR A 270 13.64 10.47 -15.41
C THR A 270 15.06 10.95 -15.17
N ASN A 271 15.69 10.58 -14.05
CA ASN A 271 16.97 11.16 -13.63
C ASN A 271 18.18 10.39 -14.18
N SER A 272 18.10 9.06 -14.25
CA SER A 272 19.23 8.21 -14.68
C SER A 272 19.15 7.83 -16.16
N CYS A 273 17.95 7.62 -16.70
CA CYS A 273 17.78 7.20 -18.10
C CYS A 273 17.39 8.34 -19.04
N GLY A 274 17.08 9.53 -18.53
CA GLY A 274 16.73 10.71 -19.33
C GLY A 274 15.40 10.59 -20.10
N LEU A 275 14.52 9.66 -19.70
CA LEU A 275 13.20 9.55 -20.30
C LEU A 275 12.32 10.73 -19.84
N ASP A 276 11.50 11.23 -20.76
CA ASP A 276 10.56 12.31 -20.45
C ASP A 276 9.68 11.96 -19.23
N LYS A 277 9.50 12.94 -18.36
CA LYS A 277 8.75 12.82 -17.11
C LYS A 277 7.30 12.38 -17.34
N THR A 278 6.64 12.98 -18.32
CA THR A 278 5.24 12.70 -18.65
C THR A 278 5.09 11.28 -19.18
N VAL A 279 5.99 10.85 -20.07
CA VAL A 279 6.03 9.48 -20.59
C VAL A 279 6.25 8.48 -19.47
N SER A 280 7.20 8.74 -18.57
CA SER A 280 7.49 7.88 -17.42
C SER A 280 6.28 7.73 -16.49
N LEU A 281 5.54 8.82 -16.24
CA LEU A 281 4.30 8.80 -15.45
C LEU A 281 3.22 7.95 -16.11
N PHE A 282 3.01 8.07 -17.43
CA PHE A 282 2.02 7.27 -18.14
C PHE A 282 2.39 5.78 -18.24
N VAL A 283 3.67 5.44 -18.25
CA VAL A 283 4.13 4.05 -18.11
C VAL A 283 3.70 3.47 -16.76
N ILE A 284 3.87 4.21 -15.67
CA ILE A 284 3.40 3.78 -14.33
C ILE A 284 1.87 3.67 -14.28
N VAL A 285 1.14 4.62 -14.86
CA VAL A 285 -0.33 4.57 -14.97
C VAL A 285 -0.78 3.30 -15.67
N GLY A 286 -0.18 2.97 -16.81
CA GLY A 286 -0.48 1.75 -17.56
C GLY A 286 -0.18 0.48 -16.78
N ALA A 287 0.97 0.43 -16.10
CA ALA A 287 1.34 -0.72 -15.27
C ALA A 287 0.39 -0.88 -14.06
N ALA A 288 -0.03 0.22 -13.44
CA ALA A 288 -1.02 0.20 -12.35
C ALA A 288 -2.42 -0.24 -12.86
N ALA A 289 -2.80 0.12 -14.08
CA ALA A 289 -4.03 -0.37 -14.70
C ALA A 289 -4.00 -1.90 -14.92
N VAL A 290 -2.88 -2.44 -15.38
CA VAL A 290 -2.66 -3.90 -15.46
C VAL A 290 -2.78 -4.54 -14.07
N MET A 291 -2.21 -3.93 -13.04
CA MET A 291 -2.29 -4.41 -11.65
C MET A 291 -3.75 -4.42 -11.15
N ALA A 292 -4.52 -3.38 -11.44
CA ALA A 292 -5.92 -3.30 -11.03
C ALA A 292 -6.77 -4.47 -11.56
N VAL A 293 -6.46 -4.97 -12.75
CA VAL A 293 -7.10 -6.15 -13.35
C VAL A 293 -6.50 -7.45 -12.81
N ALA A 294 -5.18 -7.49 -12.59
CA ALA A 294 -4.48 -8.67 -12.12
C ALA A 294 -4.85 -9.06 -10.68
N ILE A 295 -5.06 -8.09 -9.79
CA ILE A 295 -5.39 -8.34 -8.37
C ILE A 295 -6.63 -9.22 -8.21
N PRO A 296 -7.82 -8.90 -8.74
CA PRO A 296 -9.00 -9.76 -8.59
C PRO A 296 -8.84 -11.10 -9.31
N PHE A 297 -8.15 -11.15 -10.45
CA PHE A 297 -7.85 -12.39 -11.15
C PHE A 297 -7.03 -13.35 -10.24
N TRP A 298 -5.95 -12.87 -9.64
CA TRP A 298 -5.14 -13.68 -8.74
C TRP A 298 -5.86 -14.00 -7.42
N GLY A 299 -6.72 -13.13 -6.93
CA GLY A 299 -7.61 -13.39 -5.81
C GLY A 299 -8.52 -14.60 -6.07
N MET A 300 -9.14 -14.68 -7.26
CA MET A 300 -9.93 -15.85 -7.66
C MET A 300 -9.08 -17.13 -7.76
N ARG A 301 -7.87 -17.03 -8.32
CA ARG A 301 -6.97 -18.19 -8.43
C ARG A 301 -6.45 -18.65 -7.08
N ALA A 302 -6.31 -17.76 -6.12
CA ALA A 302 -5.84 -18.08 -4.77
C ALA A 302 -6.81 -18.96 -3.98
N ASP A 303 -8.11 -18.85 -4.24
CA ASP A 303 -9.11 -19.71 -3.61
C ASP A 303 -9.00 -21.18 -4.09
N SER A 304 -8.47 -21.43 -5.30
CA SER A 304 -8.32 -22.79 -5.87
C SER A 304 -6.88 -23.32 -5.81
N TRP A 305 -5.87 -22.48 -6.00
CA TRP A 305 -4.46 -22.90 -6.09
C TRP A 305 -3.70 -22.78 -4.78
N GLY A 306 -4.29 -22.15 -3.78
CA GLY A 306 -3.70 -21.92 -2.46
C GLY A 306 -2.93 -20.58 -2.37
N ARG A 307 -3.26 -19.82 -1.33
CA ARG A 307 -2.79 -18.46 -1.06
C ARG A 307 -1.27 -18.38 -0.91
N ALA A 308 -0.71 -19.27 -0.08
CA ALA A 308 0.73 -19.32 0.19
C ALA A 308 1.55 -19.73 -1.05
N ARG A 309 1.01 -20.63 -1.88
CA ARG A 309 1.69 -21.07 -3.11
C ARG A 309 1.82 -19.92 -4.11
N ILE A 310 0.72 -19.18 -4.37
CA ILE A 310 0.75 -18.06 -5.30
C ILE A 310 1.66 -16.96 -4.75
N PHE A 311 1.54 -16.60 -3.46
CA PHE A 311 2.37 -15.60 -2.83
C PHE A 311 3.87 -15.96 -2.92
N GLY A 312 4.25 -17.18 -2.55
CA GLY A 312 5.65 -17.63 -2.57
C GLY A 312 6.26 -17.64 -3.97
N ILE A 313 5.50 -18.08 -5.01
CA ILE A 313 5.94 -18.03 -6.40
C ILE A 313 6.10 -16.57 -6.85
N ALA A 314 5.13 -15.71 -6.56
CA ALA A 314 5.20 -14.30 -6.91
C ALA A 314 6.38 -13.60 -6.22
N ALA A 315 6.64 -13.91 -4.95
CA ALA A 315 7.77 -13.37 -4.20
C ALA A 315 9.12 -13.66 -4.88
N ILE A 316 9.36 -14.92 -5.27
CA ILE A 316 10.60 -15.31 -5.98
C ILE A 316 10.69 -14.65 -7.36
N LEU A 317 9.59 -14.64 -8.11
CA LEU A 317 9.55 -14.04 -9.44
C LEU A 317 9.82 -12.53 -9.40
N LEU A 318 9.36 -11.78 -8.37
CA LEU A 318 9.68 -10.36 -8.20
C LEU A 318 11.18 -10.12 -8.07
N GLY A 319 11.90 -10.97 -7.33
CA GLY A 319 13.35 -10.86 -7.22
C GLY A 319 14.08 -11.19 -8.53
N ILE A 320 13.67 -12.25 -9.20
CA ILE A 320 14.32 -12.70 -10.45
C ILE A 320 14.06 -11.69 -11.58
N THR A 321 12.84 -11.19 -11.72
CA THR A 321 12.46 -10.25 -12.79
C THR A 321 13.06 -8.86 -12.61
N ALA A 322 13.59 -8.51 -11.43
CA ALA A 322 14.25 -7.24 -11.21
C ALA A 322 15.44 -7.01 -12.19
N TYR A 323 16.27 -8.03 -12.38
CA TYR A 323 17.43 -7.92 -13.27
C TYR A 323 17.05 -7.64 -14.74
N PRO A 324 16.21 -8.45 -15.41
CA PRO A 324 15.83 -8.16 -16.80
C PRO A 324 15.05 -6.85 -16.91
N THR A 325 14.23 -6.50 -15.92
CA THR A 325 13.51 -5.22 -15.91
C THR A 325 14.48 -4.05 -15.94
N PHE A 326 15.35 -3.94 -14.95
CA PHE A 326 16.28 -2.81 -14.87
C PHE A 326 17.33 -2.84 -15.99
N TRP A 327 17.65 -4.00 -16.53
CA TRP A 327 18.48 -4.09 -17.74
C TRP A 327 17.79 -3.43 -18.94
N VAL A 328 16.49 -3.67 -19.13
CA VAL A 328 15.70 -3.00 -20.18
C VAL A 328 15.61 -1.51 -19.93
N LEU A 329 15.29 -1.08 -18.70
CA LEU A 329 15.19 0.34 -18.35
C LEU A 329 16.50 1.08 -18.61
N HIS A 330 17.63 0.46 -18.31
CA HIS A 330 18.95 1.08 -18.45
C HIS A 330 19.41 1.17 -19.92
N ASN A 331 19.21 0.11 -20.71
CA ASN A 331 19.76 0.01 -22.06
C ASN A 331 18.77 0.40 -23.17
N PHE A 332 17.47 0.36 -22.90
CA PHE A 332 16.41 0.56 -23.89
C PHE A 332 15.38 1.60 -23.46
N SER A 333 15.77 2.57 -22.64
CA SER A 333 14.86 3.60 -22.08
C SER A 333 14.05 4.35 -23.15
N HIS A 334 14.59 4.54 -24.35
CA HIS A 334 13.90 5.22 -25.45
C HIS A 334 12.83 4.36 -26.15
N ASN A 335 12.81 3.05 -25.91
CA ASN A 335 11.78 2.16 -26.44
C ASN A 335 10.62 2.07 -25.45
N VAL A 336 9.71 3.05 -25.48
CA VAL A 336 8.60 3.18 -24.52
C VAL A 336 7.73 1.92 -24.43
N PRO A 337 7.33 1.22 -25.52
CA PRO A 337 6.61 -0.04 -25.42
C PRO A 337 7.38 -1.12 -24.65
N LEU A 338 8.69 -1.23 -24.85
CA LEU A 338 9.51 -2.21 -24.14
C LEU A 338 9.68 -1.85 -22.66
N VAL A 339 9.87 -0.57 -22.34
CA VAL A 339 9.89 -0.04 -20.96
C VAL A 339 8.57 -0.34 -20.27
N PHE A 340 7.44 -0.09 -20.94
CA PHE A 340 6.12 -0.41 -20.39
C PHE A 340 5.99 -1.90 -20.07
N LEU A 341 6.32 -2.80 -21.00
CA LEU A 341 6.25 -4.24 -20.76
C LEU A 341 7.18 -4.69 -19.63
N ALA A 342 8.40 -4.13 -19.57
CA ALA A 342 9.37 -4.44 -18.54
C ALA A 342 8.90 -4.06 -17.12
N ILE A 343 8.08 -3.01 -16.98
CA ILE A 343 7.48 -2.62 -15.70
C ILE A 343 6.14 -3.35 -15.49
N ALA A 344 5.27 -3.42 -16.50
CA ALA A 344 3.94 -3.99 -16.36
C ALA A 344 3.95 -5.48 -16.00
N LEU A 345 4.94 -6.24 -16.45
CA LEU A 345 5.05 -7.66 -16.12
C LEU A 345 5.35 -7.87 -14.62
N PRO A 346 6.47 -7.38 -14.05
CA PRO A 346 6.76 -7.58 -12.64
C PRO A 346 5.81 -6.79 -11.73
N PHE A 347 5.49 -5.56 -12.06
CA PHE A 347 4.67 -4.69 -11.21
C PHE A 347 3.18 -4.91 -11.39
N GLY A 348 2.69 -4.99 -12.63
CA GLY A 348 1.27 -5.21 -12.87
C GLY A 348 0.82 -6.63 -12.53
N ILE A 349 1.49 -7.64 -13.08
CA ILE A 349 1.02 -9.03 -13.02
C ILE A 349 1.58 -9.77 -11.80
N ILE A 350 2.90 -9.79 -11.61
CA ILE A 350 3.54 -10.61 -10.56
C ILE A 350 3.32 -9.97 -9.19
N TYR A 351 3.53 -8.67 -9.05
CA TYR A 351 3.22 -7.97 -7.81
C TYR A 351 1.72 -8.04 -7.50
N GLY A 352 0.85 -7.91 -8.50
CA GLY A 352 -0.59 -8.10 -8.36
C GLY A 352 -0.95 -9.46 -7.72
N ALA A 353 -0.22 -10.53 -8.07
CA ALA A 353 -0.41 -11.86 -7.48
C ALA A 353 0.01 -11.90 -6.00
N ALA A 354 1.17 -11.32 -5.66
CA ALA A 354 1.63 -11.24 -4.28
C ALA A 354 0.66 -10.42 -3.42
N TYR A 355 0.28 -9.24 -3.89
CA TYR A 355 -0.58 -8.33 -3.13
C TYR A 355 -2.00 -8.87 -2.95
N ALA A 356 -2.60 -9.46 -4.00
CA ALA A 356 -3.93 -10.08 -3.92
C ALA A 356 -4.02 -11.18 -2.86
N THR A 357 -2.96 -11.97 -2.71
CA THR A 357 -2.96 -13.14 -1.82
C THR A 357 -2.51 -12.84 -0.40
N MET A 358 -1.75 -11.77 -0.19
CA MET A 358 -1.18 -11.38 1.09
C MET A 358 -2.24 -11.20 2.18
N SER A 359 -3.32 -10.47 1.88
CA SER A 359 -4.39 -10.19 2.85
C SER A 359 -5.02 -11.46 3.40
N SER A 360 -5.35 -12.39 2.52
CA SER A 360 -5.97 -13.66 2.88
C SER A 360 -4.99 -14.64 3.54
N LEU A 361 -3.69 -14.60 3.16
CA LEU A 361 -2.64 -15.38 3.79
C LEU A 361 -2.44 -14.95 5.26
N PHE A 362 -2.30 -13.65 5.50
CA PHE A 362 -2.08 -13.14 6.86
C PHE A 362 -3.33 -13.24 7.71
N SER A 363 -4.52 -12.93 7.17
CA SER A 363 -5.78 -13.07 7.90
C SER A 363 -6.07 -14.52 8.30
N GLY A 364 -5.74 -15.48 7.45
CA GLY A 364 -5.89 -16.91 7.74
C GLY A 364 -4.87 -17.46 8.75
N SER A 365 -3.87 -16.67 9.13
CA SER A 365 -2.82 -17.11 10.07
C SER A 365 -3.14 -16.80 11.54
N PHE A 366 -4.29 -16.18 11.83
CA PHE A 366 -4.66 -15.80 13.20
C PHE A 366 -6.13 -16.08 13.47
N GLU A 367 -6.44 -16.42 14.73
CA GLU A 367 -7.82 -16.51 15.18
C GLU A 367 -8.55 -15.16 15.14
N PRO A 368 -9.88 -15.16 14.95
CA PRO A 368 -10.67 -13.93 14.85
C PRO A 368 -10.49 -12.95 16.03
N THR A 369 -10.23 -13.44 17.23
CA THR A 369 -10.07 -12.66 18.46
C THR A 369 -8.85 -11.74 18.48
N VAL A 370 -7.76 -12.12 17.78
CA VAL A 370 -6.49 -11.38 17.73
C VAL A 370 -6.10 -10.94 16.31
N ARG A 371 -6.82 -11.45 15.30
CA ARG A 371 -6.53 -11.29 13.87
C ARG A 371 -6.34 -9.83 13.47
N TYR A 372 -7.30 -8.97 13.84
CA TYR A 372 -7.26 -7.55 13.46
C TYR A 372 -5.99 -6.86 13.95
N SER A 373 -5.69 -7.00 15.24
CA SER A 373 -4.52 -6.37 15.84
C SER A 373 -3.21 -6.93 15.31
N ALA A 374 -3.15 -8.27 15.12
CA ALA A 374 -1.97 -8.93 14.59
C ALA A 374 -1.66 -8.51 13.14
N VAL A 375 -2.66 -8.59 12.26
CA VAL A 375 -2.49 -8.23 10.83
C VAL A 375 -2.17 -6.75 10.66
N SER A 376 -2.86 -5.87 11.39
CA SER A 376 -2.57 -4.43 11.37
C SER A 376 -1.17 -4.12 11.87
N PHE A 377 -0.74 -4.72 12.98
CA PHE A 377 0.62 -4.52 13.49
C PHE A 377 1.67 -4.99 12.49
N ILE A 378 1.53 -6.21 11.94
CA ILE A 378 2.46 -6.77 10.95
C ILE A 378 2.58 -5.82 9.75
N TYR A 379 1.44 -5.36 9.23
CA TYR A 379 1.41 -4.49 8.06
C TYR A 379 2.08 -3.14 8.32
N GLN A 380 1.77 -2.50 9.42
CA GLN A 380 2.33 -1.17 9.73
C GLN A 380 3.81 -1.26 10.13
N PHE A 381 4.17 -2.22 10.98
CA PHE A 381 5.55 -2.38 11.45
C PHE A 381 6.51 -2.75 10.30
N SER A 382 6.19 -3.77 9.53
CA SER A 382 7.01 -4.15 8.36
C SER A 382 7.08 -3.05 7.31
N GLY A 383 6.02 -2.24 7.19
CA GLY A 383 5.93 -1.13 6.25
C GLY A 383 7.00 -0.05 6.46
N ILE A 384 7.49 0.15 7.67
CA ILE A 384 8.58 1.09 7.95
C ILE A 384 9.83 0.70 7.15
N PHE A 385 10.24 -0.55 7.27
CA PHE A 385 11.47 -1.07 6.66
C PHE A 385 11.29 -1.45 5.19
N ALA A 386 10.21 -2.16 4.89
CA ALA A 386 9.97 -2.71 3.55
C ALA A 386 9.42 -1.67 2.55
N SER A 387 8.72 -0.64 3.02
CA SER A 387 8.12 0.34 2.13
C SER A 387 8.70 1.73 2.32
N GLY A 388 8.74 2.23 3.56
CA GLY A 388 9.12 3.61 3.86
C GLY A 388 10.55 3.94 3.47
N LEU A 389 11.49 3.10 3.83
CA LEU A 389 12.92 3.32 3.56
C LEU A 389 13.35 2.93 2.14
N THR A 390 12.55 2.14 1.43
CA THR A 390 12.96 1.57 0.14
C THR A 390 13.32 2.61 -0.93
N PRO A 391 12.56 3.68 -1.21
CA PRO A 391 12.96 4.63 -2.24
C PRO A 391 14.27 5.35 -1.91
N MET A 392 14.51 5.66 -0.64
CA MET A 392 15.76 6.24 -0.16
C MET A 392 16.93 5.24 -0.36
N ILE A 393 16.77 4.00 0.09
CA ILE A 393 17.77 2.94 -0.07
C ILE A 393 18.04 2.69 -1.56
N ALA A 394 17.00 2.64 -2.40
CA ALA A 394 17.13 2.45 -3.85
C ALA A 394 17.98 3.57 -4.49
N THR A 395 17.72 4.83 -4.11
CA THR A 395 18.50 5.98 -4.58
C THR A 395 19.97 5.84 -4.18
N MET A 396 20.23 5.48 -2.92
CA MET A 396 21.62 5.30 -2.42
C MET A 396 22.33 4.14 -3.14
N LEU A 397 21.66 3.00 -3.34
CA LEU A 397 22.24 1.83 -4.01
C LEU A 397 22.58 2.10 -5.48
N VAL A 398 21.73 2.83 -6.19
CA VAL A 398 22.00 3.20 -7.58
C VAL A 398 23.11 4.25 -7.64
N SER A 399 23.11 5.26 -6.77
CA SER A 399 24.17 6.27 -6.71
C SER A 399 25.53 5.67 -6.33
N SER A 400 25.58 4.73 -5.37
CA SER A 400 26.83 4.08 -4.97
C SER A 400 27.42 3.13 -6.00
N ASN A 401 26.70 2.85 -7.08
CA ASN A 401 27.09 1.99 -8.18
C ASN A 401 27.13 2.76 -9.53
N ASP A 402 27.57 4.01 -9.50
CA ASP A 402 27.74 4.88 -10.68
C ASP A 402 26.47 4.98 -11.56
N GLY A 403 25.29 5.03 -10.93
CA GLY A 403 23.99 5.06 -11.62
C GLY A 403 23.50 3.71 -12.14
N GLN A 404 24.26 2.63 -11.90
CA GLN A 404 23.88 1.28 -12.31
C GLN A 404 22.89 0.65 -11.33
N PRO A 405 21.86 -0.07 -11.78
CA PRO A 405 20.79 -0.58 -10.93
C PRO A 405 21.08 -1.94 -10.26
N TRP A 406 22.26 -2.52 -10.44
CA TRP A 406 22.54 -3.91 -10.08
C TRP A 406 22.49 -4.18 -8.58
N TYR A 407 22.93 -3.24 -7.73
CA TYR A 407 22.83 -3.37 -6.28
C TYR A 407 21.36 -3.32 -5.83
N LEU A 408 20.54 -2.51 -6.49
CA LEU A 408 19.10 -2.47 -6.25
C LEU A 408 18.42 -3.81 -6.61
N CYS A 409 18.81 -4.43 -7.74
CA CYS A 409 18.34 -5.76 -8.11
C CYS A 409 18.72 -6.81 -7.06
N GLY A 410 19.96 -6.75 -6.56
CA GLY A 410 20.44 -7.60 -5.46
C GLY A 410 19.60 -7.42 -4.18
N TYR A 411 19.28 -6.18 -3.80
CA TYR A 411 18.43 -5.88 -2.65
C TYR A 411 17.02 -6.50 -2.79
N LEU A 412 16.40 -6.39 -3.99
CA LEU A 412 15.13 -7.02 -4.29
C LEU A 412 15.20 -8.55 -4.23
N LEU A 413 16.28 -9.14 -4.73
CA LEU A 413 16.49 -10.60 -4.70
C LEU A 413 16.64 -11.11 -3.26
N VAL A 414 17.39 -10.42 -2.41
CA VAL A 414 17.51 -10.76 -0.98
C VAL A 414 16.14 -10.70 -0.30
N ALA A 415 15.37 -9.65 -0.55
CA ALA A 415 14.01 -9.53 -0.02
C ALA A 415 13.10 -10.67 -0.52
N ALA A 416 13.22 -11.07 -1.79
CA ALA A 416 12.47 -12.17 -2.37
C ALA A 416 12.78 -13.52 -1.69
N VAL A 417 14.06 -13.79 -1.41
CA VAL A 417 14.51 -14.98 -0.68
C VAL A 417 13.93 -14.98 0.75
N ILE A 418 14.07 -13.87 1.49
CA ILE A 418 13.52 -13.73 2.84
C ILE A 418 12.01 -14.00 2.83
N SER A 419 11.28 -13.38 1.91
CA SER A 419 9.81 -13.51 1.85
C SER A 419 9.36 -14.91 1.45
N SER A 420 10.09 -15.58 0.53
CA SER A 420 9.78 -16.94 0.12
C SER A 420 10.02 -17.94 1.24
N LEU A 421 11.16 -17.83 1.96
CA LEU A 421 11.46 -18.68 3.12
C LEU A 421 10.45 -18.44 4.25
N SER A 422 10.06 -17.20 4.48
CA SER A 422 9.04 -16.83 5.47
C SER A 422 7.67 -17.40 5.10
N THR A 423 7.31 -17.43 3.82
CA THR A 423 6.07 -18.03 3.34
C THR A 423 6.06 -19.55 3.55
N ILE A 424 7.17 -20.24 3.28
CA ILE A 424 7.34 -21.64 3.60
C ILE A 424 7.23 -21.88 5.12
N TRP A 425 7.77 -20.97 5.91
CA TRP A 425 7.66 -21.07 7.37
C TRP A 425 6.21 -20.93 7.84
N ILE A 426 5.44 -19.96 7.30
CA ILE A 426 4.00 -19.82 7.59
C ILE A 426 3.26 -21.12 7.29
N THR A 427 3.47 -21.73 6.11
CA THR A 427 2.80 -23.00 5.75
C THR A 427 3.17 -24.17 6.69
N ARG A 428 4.42 -24.23 7.15
CA ARG A 428 4.85 -25.24 8.13
C ARG A 428 4.23 -25.04 9.51
N LEU A 429 4.02 -23.79 9.94
CA LEU A 429 3.34 -23.48 11.20
C LEU A 429 1.85 -23.84 11.11
N GLN A 430 1.20 -23.59 9.98
CA GLN A 430 -0.18 -23.99 9.74
C GLN A 430 -0.37 -25.52 9.78
N GLY A 431 0.60 -26.28 9.27
CA GLY A 431 0.56 -27.76 9.29
C GLY A 431 0.85 -28.41 10.65
N LYS A 432 1.32 -27.63 11.65
CA LYS A 432 1.67 -28.13 13.00
C LYS A 432 0.62 -27.85 14.08
N GLU A 433 -0.62 -27.53 13.72
CA GLU A 433 -1.71 -27.18 14.65
C GLU A 433 -1.46 -25.92 15.53
N GLU A 434 -0.38 -25.17 15.28
CA GLU A 434 -0.14 -23.89 15.96
C GLU A 434 -1.07 -22.77 15.43
N LEU A 435 -1.83 -23.05 14.36
CA LEU A 435 -2.76 -22.12 13.73
C LEU A 435 -4.14 -22.74 13.56
N PRO A 436 -5.22 -21.96 13.67
CA PRO A 436 -6.56 -22.49 13.50
C PRO A 436 -6.74 -23.07 12.09
N HIS A 437 -7.14 -24.36 12.03
CA HIS A 437 -7.58 -24.96 10.79
C HIS A 437 -8.88 -24.27 10.34
N GLU A 438 -8.87 -23.63 9.17
CA GLU A 438 -10.15 -23.41 8.48
C GLU A 438 -10.69 -24.81 8.10
N PRO A 439 -11.95 -25.14 8.42
CA PRO A 439 -12.50 -26.44 8.05
C PRO A 439 -12.37 -26.58 6.53
N GLU A 440 -11.61 -27.60 6.10
CA GLU A 440 -11.61 -28.04 4.72
C GLU A 440 -13.05 -28.36 4.35
N THR A 441 -13.66 -27.55 3.52
CA THR A 441 -14.92 -27.92 2.88
C THR A 441 -14.59 -29.09 2.00
N SER A 442 -14.88 -30.29 2.51
CA SER A 442 -14.88 -31.54 1.71
C SER A 442 -15.63 -31.22 0.43
N ALA A 443 -14.92 -31.24 -0.68
CA ALA A 443 -15.53 -31.26 -1.99
C ALA A 443 -16.42 -32.52 -2.08
N ARG A 444 -17.71 -32.36 -2.11
CA ARG A 444 -18.69 -33.20 -2.71
C ARG A 444 -19.58 -32.42 -3.62
#